data_fed817dbf419b2ce283fd04a219ef246
#
_entry.id   fed817dbf419b2ce283fd04a219ef246
#
_cell.length_a   1.000
_cell.length_b   1.000
_cell.length_c   1.000
_cell.angle_alpha   90.00
_cell.angle_beta   90.00
_cell.angle_gamma   90.00
#
_symmetry.space_group_name_H-M   'P 1'
#
loop_
_entity.id
_entity.type
_entity.pdbx_description
1 polymer ?
#
loop_
_entity_poly.entity_id
_entity_poly.type
_entity_poly.pdbx_seq_one_letter_code
_entity_poly.pdbx_strand_id
1 'polypeptide(L)'
;MNSDPKDCLYCHNNETLHDLMIEVAKLSVSRVFIFKEQTYHGRCLVAYKDHVDDLNLLSDEERNAFMADVAKVTRAMQKVFNPDKINYGAYSDTLSHLHFHLIPKYKGGPDFGGVFQMNPKKVYLTDAEYTEMAEALKKEL
;
A
#
# COMPACT_ATOMS: atom_id res chain seq x y z
N MET A 1 -8.74 -13.78 15.16
CA MET A 1 -8.65 -15.08 14.47
C MET A 1 -8.17 -14.84 13.06
N ASN A 2 -7.19 -15.58 12.59
CA ASN A 2 -6.69 -15.40 11.22
C ASN A 2 -7.56 -16.12 10.19
N SER A 3 -7.73 -15.52 9.02
CA SER A 3 -8.34 -16.17 7.86
C SER A 3 -7.42 -17.25 7.29
N ASP A 4 -7.92 -18.07 6.37
CA ASP A 4 -7.11 -19.13 5.75
C ASP A 4 -6.10 -18.52 4.76
N PRO A 5 -4.78 -18.75 4.95
CA PRO A 5 -3.77 -18.27 4.00
C PRO A 5 -3.97 -18.76 2.58
N LYS A 6 -4.68 -19.86 2.37
CA LYS A 6 -4.95 -20.41 1.03
C LYS A 6 -5.72 -19.46 0.14
N ASP A 7 -6.56 -18.60 0.71
CA ASP A 7 -7.39 -17.65 -0.02
C ASP A 7 -6.75 -16.26 -0.11
N CYS A 8 -5.55 -16.09 0.43
CA CYS A 8 -4.87 -14.80 0.52
C CYS A 8 -4.04 -14.51 -0.72
N LEU A 9 -4.38 -13.44 -1.46
CA LEU A 9 -3.63 -13.04 -2.64
C LEU A 9 -2.19 -12.58 -2.33
N TYR A 10 -1.96 -12.00 -1.16
CA TYR A 10 -0.60 -11.61 -0.75
C TYR A 10 0.30 -12.82 -0.48
N CYS A 11 -0.24 -13.85 0.17
CA CYS A 11 0.50 -15.07 0.50
C CYS A 11 0.84 -15.88 -0.74
N HIS A 12 -0.09 -15.93 -1.70
CA HIS A 12 0.10 -16.70 -2.94
C HIS A 12 0.87 -15.95 -4.01
N ASN A 13 0.98 -14.64 -3.92
CA ASN A 13 1.65 -13.82 -4.93
C ASN A 13 1.13 -14.16 -6.34
N ASN A 14 -0.18 -14.26 -6.50
CA ASN A 14 -0.85 -14.77 -7.70
C ASN A 14 -1.17 -13.66 -8.72
N GLU A 15 -1.79 -14.06 -9.85
CA GLU A 15 -2.16 -13.12 -10.91
C GLU A 15 -3.13 -12.02 -10.43
N THR A 16 -4.04 -12.35 -9.54
CA THR A 16 -4.97 -11.36 -8.96
C THR A 16 -4.21 -10.25 -8.25
N LEU A 17 -3.17 -10.61 -7.50
CA LEU A 17 -2.30 -9.62 -6.85
C LEU A 17 -1.61 -8.75 -7.91
N HIS A 18 -1.04 -9.37 -8.95
CA HIS A 18 -0.31 -8.66 -10.02
C HIS A 18 -1.23 -7.77 -10.86
N ASP A 19 -2.51 -8.13 -11.00
CA ASP A 19 -3.50 -7.30 -11.69
C ASP A 19 -3.84 -6.03 -10.89
N LEU A 20 -3.78 -6.10 -9.57
CA LEU A 20 -4.15 -5.01 -8.67
C LEU A 20 -2.97 -4.11 -8.29
N MET A 21 -1.78 -4.67 -8.17
CA MET A 21 -0.63 -3.95 -7.61
C MET A 21 0.70 -4.48 -8.09
N ILE A 22 1.74 -3.67 -7.93
CA ILE A 22 3.12 -3.97 -8.35
C ILE A 22 4.01 -3.92 -7.11
N GLU A 23 4.73 -5.01 -6.83
CA GLU A 23 5.68 -5.02 -5.72
C GLU A 23 6.89 -4.14 -6.03
N VAL A 24 7.21 -3.24 -5.11
CA VAL A 24 8.34 -2.32 -5.21
C VAL A 24 9.55 -2.81 -4.43
N ALA A 25 9.32 -3.23 -3.18
CA ALA A 25 10.40 -3.60 -2.27
C ALA A 25 9.89 -4.44 -1.09
N LYS A 26 10.83 -5.12 -0.45
CA LYS A 26 10.62 -5.77 0.85
C LYS A 26 11.36 -4.96 1.90
N LEU A 27 10.69 -4.68 3.02
CA LEU A 27 11.25 -3.98 4.17
C LEU A 27 11.47 -4.95 5.33
N SER A 28 11.70 -4.43 6.54
CA SER A 28 12.05 -5.27 7.69
C SER A 28 10.99 -6.33 8.01
N VAL A 29 9.70 -5.93 8.01
CA VAL A 29 8.57 -6.82 8.30
C VAL A 29 7.42 -6.68 7.31
N SER A 30 7.65 -6.04 6.16
CA SER A 30 6.57 -5.74 5.22
C SER A 30 7.02 -5.79 3.76
N ARG A 31 6.03 -5.77 2.87
CA ARG A 31 6.19 -5.64 1.43
C ARG A 31 5.51 -4.36 0.98
N VAL A 32 6.13 -3.63 0.08
CA VAL A 32 5.62 -2.36 -0.45
C VAL A 32 5.14 -2.56 -1.88
N PHE A 33 3.92 -2.06 -2.17
CA PHE A 33 3.31 -2.16 -3.49
C PHE A 33 2.85 -0.80 -3.97
N ILE A 34 2.88 -0.59 -5.29
CA ILE A 34 2.10 0.45 -5.96
C ILE A 34 0.74 -0.13 -6.30
N PHE A 35 -0.33 0.56 -5.93
CA PHE A 35 -1.68 0.20 -6.37
C PHE A 35 -1.86 0.67 -7.80
N LYS A 36 -2.30 -0.22 -8.71
CA LYS A 36 -2.34 0.11 -10.15
C LYS A 36 -3.36 1.18 -10.48
N GLU A 37 -4.51 1.19 -9.79
CA GLU A 37 -5.47 2.28 -9.98
C GLU A 37 -4.91 3.56 -9.32
N GLN A 38 -4.70 4.59 -10.13
CA GLN A 38 -3.95 5.78 -9.76
C GLN A 38 -4.78 7.07 -9.77
N THR A 39 -6.07 6.98 -9.44
CA THR A 39 -6.89 8.18 -9.20
C THR A 39 -6.21 9.10 -8.18
N TYR A 40 -5.63 8.51 -7.15
CA TYR A 40 -4.77 9.20 -6.19
C TYR A 40 -3.32 8.93 -6.57
N HIS A 41 -2.71 9.90 -7.27
CA HIS A 41 -1.37 9.70 -7.84
C HIS A 41 -0.34 9.31 -6.77
N GLY A 42 0.31 8.18 -6.98
CA GLY A 42 1.31 7.65 -6.07
C GLY A 42 0.77 6.72 -4.98
N ARG A 43 -0.49 6.31 -5.06
CA ARG A 43 -1.10 5.40 -4.08
C ARG A 43 -0.29 4.12 -3.94
N CYS A 44 0.06 3.80 -2.69
CA CYS A 44 0.82 2.60 -2.32
C CYS A 44 0.08 1.77 -1.28
N LEU A 45 0.56 0.53 -1.11
CA LEU A 45 0.14 -0.35 -0.02
C LEU A 45 1.37 -0.89 0.70
N VAL A 46 1.22 -1.09 2.00
CA VAL A 46 2.22 -1.75 2.83
C VAL A 46 1.55 -2.95 3.48
N ALA A 47 1.98 -4.15 3.10
CA ALA A 47 1.43 -5.40 3.62
C ALA A 47 2.41 -6.05 4.59
N TYR A 48 1.91 -6.54 5.72
CA TYR A 48 2.75 -7.28 6.67
C TYR A 48 3.29 -8.57 6.01
N LYS A 49 4.50 -8.95 6.36
CA LYS A 49 5.20 -10.08 5.69
C LYS A 49 4.51 -11.43 5.87
N ASP A 50 3.89 -11.66 7.02
CA ASP A 50 3.22 -12.91 7.35
C ASP A 50 1.69 -12.78 7.27
N HIS A 51 1.01 -13.91 7.19
CA HIS A 51 -0.46 -13.91 7.16
C HIS A 51 -1.01 -13.65 8.56
N VAL A 52 -1.42 -12.40 8.77
CA VAL A 52 -2.07 -11.94 10.00
C VAL A 52 -3.26 -11.08 9.57
N ASP A 53 -4.43 -11.32 10.16
CA ASP A 53 -5.65 -10.63 9.74
C ASP A 53 -5.68 -9.17 10.18
N ASP A 54 -5.16 -8.86 11.37
CA ASP A 54 -5.34 -7.55 11.96
C ASP A 54 -4.15 -7.12 12.82
N LEU A 55 -4.02 -5.82 12.98
CA LEU A 55 -2.95 -5.16 13.73
C LEU A 55 -2.89 -5.62 15.20
N ASN A 56 -4.06 -5.85 15.81
CA ASN A 56 -4.17 -6.25 17.22
C ASN A 56 -3.64 -7.68 17.50
N LEU A 57 -3.41 -8.47 16.44
CA LEU A 57 -2.87 -9.81 16.57
C LEU A 57 -1.34 -9.84 16.62
N LEU A 58 -0.70 -8.73 16.34
CA LEU A 58 0.75 -8.58 16.45
C LEU A 58 1.16 -8.29 17.90
N SER A 59 2.35 -8.74 18.29
CA SER A 59 2.98 -8.27 19.53
C SER A 59 3.29 -6.77 19.42
N ASP A 60 3.57 -6.13 20.55
CA ASP A 60 3.96 -4.71 20.56
C ASP A 60 5.21 -4.47 19.71
N GLU A 61 6.17 -5.36 19.78
CA GLU A 61 7.41 -5.28 19.00
C GLU A 61 7.15 -5.42 17.51
N GLU A 62 6.37 -6.42 17.10
CA GLU A 62 5.99 -6.64 15.69
C GLU A 62 5.21 -5.46 15.14
N ARG A 63 4.22 -4.97 15.90
CA ARG A 63 3.42 -3.81 15.52
C ARG A 63 4.30 -2.57 15.35
N ASN A 64 5.20 -2.31 16.29
CA ASN A 64 6.10 -1.16 16.20
C ASN A 64 7.00 -1.23 14.97
N ALA A 65 7.52 -2.42 14.66
CA ALA A 65 8.33 -2.63 13.45
C ALA A 65 7.50 -2.40 12.18
N PHE A 66 6.25 -2.87 12.15
CA PHE A 66 5.36 -2.65 11.01
C PHE A 66 5.03 -1.17 10.83
N MET A 67 4.70 -0.46 11.88
CA MET A 67 4.40 0.98 11.80
C MET A 67 5.65 1.80 11.44
N ALA A 68 6.84 1.35 11.83
CA ALA A 68 8.09 1.96 11.37
C ALA A 68 8.26 1.80 9.84
N ASP A 69 7.93 0.65 9.29
CA ASP A 69 7.93 0.41 7.85
C ASP A 69 6.90 1.31 7.13
N VAL A 70 5.68 1.41 7.67
CA VAL A 70 4.63 2.31 7.13
C VAL A 70 5.12 3.76 7.08
N ALA A 71 5.72 4.24 8.17
CA ALA A 71 6.26 5.59 8.23
C ALA A 71 7.40 5.81 7.22
N LYS A 72 8.24 4.80 7.02
CA LYS A 72 9.33 4.84 6.04
C LYS A 72 8.80 5.00 4.62
N VAL A 73 7.77 4.24 4.26
CA VAL A 73 7.14 4.33 2.94
C VAL A 73 6.49 5.71 2.75
N THR A 74 5.81 6.21 3.78
CA THR A 74 5.20 7.55 3.73
C THR A 74 6.25 8.63 3.45
N ARG A 75 7.43 8.56 4.10
CA ARG A 75 8.52 9.52 3.84
C ARG A 75 9.03 9.43 2.40
N ALA A 76 9.17 8.22 1.87
CA ALA A 76 9.55 8.01 0.48
C ALA A 76 8.52 8.61 -0.48
N MET A 77 7.23 8.37 -0.23
CA MET A 77 6.15 8.93 -1.03
C MET A 77 6.13 10.46 -0.99
N GLN A 78 6.38 11.05 0.15
CA GLN A 78 6.45 12.51 0.28
C GLN A 78 7.59 13.10 -0.55
N LYS A 79 8.73 12.44 -0.61
CA LYS A 79 9.86 12.89 -1.44
C LYS A 79 9.59 12.74 -2.93
N VAL A 80 9.02 11.63 -3.34
CA VAL A 80 8.80 11.32 -4.76
C VAL A 80 7.62 12.10 -5.34
N PHE A 81 6.50 12.18 -4.61
CA PHE A 81 5.24 12.73 -5.14
C PHE A 81 4.89 14.11 -4.60
N ASN A 82 5.47 14.52 -3.49
CA ASN A 82 5.19 15.79 -2.82
C ASN A 82 3.69 16.08 -2.62
N PRO A 83 2.92 15.15 -2.04
CA PRO A 83 1.51 15.37 -1.77
C PRO A 83 1.31 16.35 -0.61
N ASP A 84 0.13 17.00 -0.58
CA ASP A 84 -0.24 17.88 0.55
C ASP A 84 -0.53 17.06 1.81
N LYS A 85 -1.03 15.83 1.65
CA LYS A 85 -1.31 14.92 2.77
C LYS A 85 -1.26 13.48 2.29
N ILE A 86 -0.93 12.55 3.18
CA ILE A 86 -1.12 11.12 2.96
C ILE A 86 -2.15 10.61 3.96
N ASN A 87 -3.20 9.98 3.46
CA ASN A 87 -4.19 9.30 4.29
C ASN A 87 -3.82 7.83 4.46
N TYR A 88 -4.18 7.27 5.59
CA TYR A 88 -3.93 5.87 5.94
C TYR A 88 -5.25 5.15 6.08
N GLY A 89 -5.36 3.94 5.51
CA GLY A 89 -6.55 3.14 5.66
C GLY A 89 -6.20 1.66 5.80
N ALA A 90 -6.78 0.98 6.79
CA ALA A 90 -6.61 -0.44 7.01
C ALA A 90 -7.99 -1.05 7.25
N TYR A 91 -8.48 -1.79 6.28
CA TYR A 91 -9.85 -2.34 6.31
C TYR A 91 -9.83 -3.86 6.42
N SER A 92 -9.41 -4.54 5.35
CA SER A 92 -9.24 -6.00 5.31
C SER A 92 -10.51 -6.82 5.54
N ASP A 93 -11.68 -6.24 5.31
CA ASP A 93 -12.96 -6.95 5.43
C ASP A 93 -13.01 -8.15 4.47
N THR A 94 -12.57 -7.92 3.23
CA THR A 94 -12.60 -8.91 2.16
C THR A 94 -11.27 -9.64 2.02
N LEU A 95 -10.16 -8.91 2.12
CA LEU A 95 -8.81 -9.44 2.02
C LEU A 95 -8.16 -9.35 3.40
N SER A 96 -8.36 -10.39 4.19
CA SER A 96 -7.96 -10.45 5.59
C SER A 96 -6.46 -10.70 5.79
N HIS A 97 -5.62 -9.94 5.10
CA HIS A 97 -4.17 -9.92 5.33
C HIS A 97 -3.80 -8.49 5.71
N LEU A 98 -3.21 -8.30 6.86
CA LEU A 98 -2.88 -6.96 7.38
C LEU A 98 -2.12 -6.14 6.34
N HIS A 99 -2.75 -5.07 5.90
CA HIS A 99 -2.15 -4.11 4.97
C HIS A 99 -2.73 -2.73 5.19
N PHE A 100 -1.91 -1.71 4.91
CA PHE A 100 -2.33 -0.32 4.93
C PHE A 100 -2.33 0.23 3.52
N HIS A 101 -3.41 0.93 3.16
CA HIS A 101 -3.44 1.81 1.99
C HIS A 101 -2.85 3.15 2.37
N LEU A 102 -1.92 3.64 1.59
CA LEU A 102 -1.33 4.96 1.73
C LEU A 102 -1.77 5.81 0.54
N ILE A 103 -2.64 6.79 0.82
CA ILE A 103 -3.33 7.56 -0.22
C ILE A 103 -2.81 8.97 -0.27
N PRO A 104 -2.03 9.35 -1.31
CA PRO A 104 -1.62 10.74 -1.48
C PRO A 104 -2.82 11.62 -1.82
N LYS A 105 -2.92 12.75 -1.15
CA LYS A 105 -3.96 13.75 -1.38
C LYS A 105 -3.31 15.07 -1.78
N TYR A 106 -3.91 15.70 -2.79
CA TYR A 106 -3.41 16.96 -3.37
C TYR A 106 -4.51 17.99 -3.31
N LYS A 107 -4.22 19.22 -2.89
CA LYS A 107 -5.18 20.34 -2.90
C LYS A 107 -5.70 20.56 -4.31
N GLY A 108 -7.03 20.61 -4.45
CA GLY A 108 -7.68 20.67 -5.76
C GLY A 108 -7.80 19.32 -6.48
N GLY A 109 -7.24 18.25 -5.91
CA GLY A 109 -7.32 16.91 -6.46
C GLY A 109 -8.51 16.10 -5.92
N PRO A 110 -8.62 14.83 -6.36
CA PRO A 110 -9.76 13.97 -5.97
C PRO A 110 -9.86 13.80 -4.45
N ASP A 111 -11.05 14.00 -3.93
CA ASP A 111 -11.45 13.76 -2.54
C ASP A 111 -10.58 14.45 -1.48
N PHE A 112 -9.87 15.53 -1.84
CA PHE A 112 -9.14 16.30 -0.84
C PHE A 112 -10.12 16.89 0.19
N GLY A 113 -9.90 16.59 1.45
CA GLY A 113 -10.81 16.98 2.54
C GLY A 113 -11.88 15.95 2.86
N GLY A 114 -11.95 14.86 2.09
CA GLY A 114 -12.90 13.77 2.28
C GLY A 114 -12.23 12.40 2.33
N VAL A 115 -13.04 11.34 2.39
CA VAL A 115 -12.57 9.96 2.41
C VAL A 115 -12.26 9.51 0.97
N PHE A 116 -11.15 8.79 0.79
CA PHE A 116 -10.81 8.23 -0.50
C PHE A 116 -11.74 7.08 -0.91
N GLN A 117 -11.88 6.86 -2.23
CA GLN A 117 -12.60 5.70 -2.75
C GLN A 117 -11.66 4.49 -2.82
N MET A 118 -12.18 3.32 -2.42
CA MET A 118 -11.35 2.12 -2.35
C MET A 118 -10.84 1.71 -3.74
N ASN A 119 -11.72 1.67 -4.75
CA ASN A 119 -11.36 1.26 -6.11
C ASN A 119 -12.17 2.03 -7.15
N PRO A 120 -11.75 3.26 -7.50
CA PRO A 120 -12.47 4.10 -8.46
C PRO A 120 -12.49 3.54 -9.89
N LYS A 121 -11.50 2.73 -10.29
CA LYS A 121 -11.35 2.13 -11.62
C LYS A 121 -11.36 3.17 -12.76
N LYS A 122 -10.63 4.27 -12.60
CA LYS A 122 -10.65 5.41 -13.52
C LYS A 122 -9.30 5.69 -14.19
N VAL A 123 -8.19 5.59 -13.43
CA VAL A 123 -6.88 6.04 -13.88
C VAL A 123 -5.88 4.90 -13.80
N TYR A 124 -5.26 4.59 -14.94
CA TYR A 124 -4.20 3.59 -15.02
C TYR A 124 -3.04 4.17 -15.80
N LEU A 125 -1.82 3.81 -15.41
CA LEU A 125 -0.60 4.27 -16.04
C LEU A 125 -0.12 3.27 -17.10
N THR A 126 0.86 3.67 -17.90
CA THR A 126 1.58 2.74 -18.78
C THR A 126 2.58 1.91 -17.97
N ASP A 127 3.02 0.79 -18.51
CA ASP A 127 4.03 -0.06 -17.88
C ASP A 127 5.32 0.72 -17.61
N ALA A 128 5.73 1.58 -18.54
CA ALA A 128 6.91 2.44 -18.38
C ALA A 128 6.74 3.42 -17.22
N GLU A 129 5.55 4.02 -17.06
CA GLU A 129 5.25 4.93 -15.96
C GLU A 129 5.27 4.22 -14.61
N TYR A 130 4.72 3.01 -14.51
CA TYR A 130 4.79 2.20 -13.29
C TYR A 130 6.24 1.84 -12.94
N THR A 131 7.03 1.45 -13.92
CA THR A 131 8.44 1.13 -13.71
C THR A 131 9.21 2.31 -13.17
N GLU A 132 9.02 3.49 -13.76
CA GLU A 132 9.66 4.73 -13.32
C GLU A 132 9.25 5.09 -11.89
N MET A 133 7.98 4.98 -11.57
CA MET A 133 7.43 5.23 -10.23
C MET A 133 8.04 4.26 -9.20
N ALA A 134 8.11 2.98 -9.53
CA ALA A 134 8.69 1.96 -8.66
C ALA A 134 10.16 2.21 -8.39
N GLU A 135 10.93 2.56 -9.41
CA GLU A 135 12.35 2.88 -9.27
C GLU A 135 12.58 4.11 -8.41
N ALA A 136 11.78 5.16 -8.60
CA ALA A 136 11.86 6.39 -7.82
C ALA A 136 11.57 6.13 -6.33
N LEU A 137 10.54 5.36 -6.02
CA LEU A 137 10.21 4.96 -4.65
C LEU A 137 11.31 4.10 -4.04
N LYS A 138 11.80 3.11 -4.77
CA LYS A 138 12.82 2.18 -4.30
C LYS A 138 14.11 2.90 -3.88
N LYS A 139 14.49 3.94 -4.59
CA LYS A 139 15.65 4.77 -4.27
C LYS A 139 15.53 5.43 -2.89
N GLU A 140 14.33 5.75 -2.45
CA GLU A 140 14.07 6.45 -1.20
C GLU A 140 13.80 5.49 -0.03
N LEU A 141 13.69 4.21 -0.30
CA LEU A 141 13.54 3.17 0.70
C LEU A 141 14.91 2.56 1.06
#